data_df311d204615a8be74cdb3e20c33df8b
#
_entry.id   df311d204615a8be74cdb3e20c33df8b
#
_cell.length_a   1.000
_cell.length_b   1.000
_cell.length_c   1.000
_cell.angle_alpha   90.00
_cell.angle_beta   90.00
_cell.angle_gamma   90.00
#
_symmetry.space_group_name_H-M   'P 1'
#
loop_
_entity.id
_entity.type
_entity.pdbx_description
1 polymer ?
#
loop_
_entity_poly.entity_id
_entity_poly.type
_entity_poly.pdbx_seq_one_letter_code
_entity_poly.pdbx_strand_id
1 'polypeptide(L)'
;MNMELKIINIKLKASKFVHLGCGNLTEEKEAKSCIKELQEMSHEQVLNMKKITKVIEKHGKVFSKNGNNILAEEELYNQFVGDVFELFAEFFFKTCSTVGQYGVVNYEPAVNNDDWGVDGYGIAADQRESVGGPTPVVIQIKFRSNPMDEISYTMLAKTGWDGCKNYKLDIKRKNNVILFCNTEKGANYLAHNAMGDNLYVVDMRQLDKDVTGIRTTAFWDNFIEIMNKEQLLIHFKNIPEQDDYVKEFIRQIEGAK
;
A
#
# COMPACT_ATOMS: atom_id res chain seq x y z
N MET A 1 12.87 -22.01 -15.45
CA MET A 1 12.23 -20.97 -16.28
C MET A 1 12.37 -19.67 -15.51
N ASN A 2 13.43 -18.90 -15.81
CA ASN A 2 13.68 -17.61 -15.19
C ASN A 2 12.56 -16.66 -15.61
N MET A 3 11.61 -16.37 -14.73
CA MET A 3 10.76 -15.21 -14.90
C MET A 3 11.65 -13.98 -14.61
N GLU A 4 12.19 -13.37 -15.64
CA GLU A 4 12.59 -11.99 -15.57
C GLU A 4 11.35 -11.20 -15.14
N LEU A 5 11.37 -10.74 -13.90
CA LEU A 5 10.45 -9.70 -13.43
C LEU A 5 10.72 -8.50 -14.34
N LYS A 6 9.90 -8.33 -15.39
CA LYS A 6 9.89 -7.08 -16.14
C LYS A 6 9.75 -5.99 -15.11
N ILE A 7 10.75 -5.11 -15.05
CA ILE A 7 10.67 -3.84 -14.33
C ILE A 7 9.51 -3.11 -15.01
N ILE A 8 8.32 -3.28 -14.48
CA ILE A 8 7.17 -2.51 -14.89
C ILE A 8 7.50 -1.10 -14.43
N ASN A 9 7.53 -0.14 -15.34
CA ASN A 9 7.61 1.27 -15.00
C ASN A 9 6.37 1.65 -14.21
N ILE A 10 6.43 1.40 -12.90
CA ILE A 10 5.37 1.73 -11.97
C ILE A 10 5.54 3.21 -11.70
N LYS A 11 4.75 4.03 -12.37
CA LYS A 11 4.57 5.41 -11.96
C LYS A 11 3.80 5.34 -10.66
N LEU A 12 4.46 5.63 -9.54
CA LEU A 12 3.80 5.93 -8.29
C LEU A 12 3.15 7.33 -8.40
N LYS A 13 2.25 7.51 -9.38
CA LYS A 13 1.45 8.73 -9.49
C LYS A 13 0.60 8.83 -8.23
N ALA A 14 0.74 9.94 -7.52
CA ALA A 14 0.05 10.16 -6.26
C ALA A 14 0.30 9.04 -5.23
N SER A 15 1.52 8.51 -5.15
CA SER A 15 1.84 7.49 -4.18
C SER A 15 1.74 8.06 -2.76
N LYS A 16 1.42 7.20 -1.82
CA LYS A 16 1.48 7.54 -0.40
C LYS A 16 2.87 8.08 -0.02
N PHE A 17 3.92 7.56 -0.64
CA PHE A 17 5.29 8.04 -0.45
C PHE A 17 5.49 9.49 -0.88
N VAL A 18 4.93 9.90 -2.03
CA VAL A 18 4.96 11.30 -2.48
C VAL A 18 4.18 12.20 -1.52
N HIS A 19 3.06 11.71 -1.00
CA HIS A 19 2.25 12.44 -0.02
C HIS A 19 3.00 12.63 1.32
N LEU A 20 3.67 11.60 1.83
CA LEU A 20 4.54 11.69 3.00
C LEU A 20 5.64 12.74 2.81
N GLY A 21 6.32 12.74 1.65
CA GLY A 21 7.38 13.69 1.32
C GLY A 21 6.91 15.15 1.24
N CYS A 22 5.65 15.40 0.91
CA CYS A 22 5.08 16.75 0.90
C CYS A 22 4.70 17.27 2.30
N GLY A 23 4.48 16.38 3.26
CA GLY A 23 3.99 16.74 4.59
C GLY A 23 5.02 16.70 5.70
N ASN A 24 5.94 15.74 5.70
CA ASN A 24 6.85 15.51 6.81
C ASN A 24 8.14 14.78 6.36
N LEU A 25 9.20 15.56 6.13
CA LEU A 25 10.52 15.03 5.72
C LEU A 25 11.10 14.01 6.71
N THR A 26 10.79 14.14 8.00
CA THR A 26 11.26 13.23 9.03
C THR A 26 10.56 11.87 8.92
N GLU A 27 9.27 11.88 8.66
CA GLU A 27 8.47 10.67 8.45
C GLU A 27 8.90 9.92 7.18
N GLU A 28 9.10 10.63 6.08
CA GLU A 28 9.62 10.07 4.83
C GLU A 28 10.97 9.39 5.03
N LYS A 29 11.89 10.08 5.73
CA LYS A 29 13.22 9.55 6.02
C LYS A 29 13.15 8.27 6.85
N GLU A 30 12.31 8.24 7.88
CA GLU A 30 12.14 7.08 8.74
C GLU A 30 11.42 5.92 8.01
N ALA A 31 10.40 6.21 7.20
CA ALA A 31 9.74 5.23 6.35
C ALA A 31 10.73 4.57 5.37
N LYS A 32 11.61 5.38 4.75
CA LYS A 32 12.67 4.86 3.88
C LYS A 32 13.66 3.97 4.65
N SER A 33 14.04 4.36 5.86
CA SER A 33 14.91 3.55 6.73
C SER A 33 14.24 2.21 7.08
N CYS A 34 12.95 2.22 7.35
CA CYS A 34 12.16 1.03 7.60
C CYS A 34 12.19 0.05 6.42
N ILE A 35 11.88 0.54 5.22
CA ILE A 35 11.88 -0.31 4.01
C ILE A 35 13.28 -0.81 3.67
N LYS A 36 14.31 0.02 3.89
CA LYS A 36 15.70 -0.38 3.70
C LYS A 36 16.11 -1.50 4.65
N GLU A 37 15.74 -1.44 5.93
CA GLU A 37 16.00 -2.53 6.87
C GLU A 37 15.32 -3.83 6.42
N LEU A 38 14.07 -3.77 5.94
CA LEU A 38 13.37 -4.93 5.40
C LEU A 38 14.07 -5.50 4.15
N GLN A 39 14.57 -4.64 3.27
CA GLN A 39 15.38 -5.07 2.13
C GLN A 39 16.65 -5.80 2.58
N GLU A 40 17.44 -5.20 3.47
CA GLU A 40 18.67 -5.82 4.00
C GLU A 40 18.38 -7.17 4.65
N MET A 41 17.34 -7.25 5.48
CA MET A 41 16.89 -8.50 6.08
C MET A 41 16.50 -9.56 5.06
N SER A 42 15.90 -9.14 3.91
CA SER A 42 15.47 -10.08 2.87
C SER A 42 16.62 -10.79 2.17
N HIS A 43 17.81 -10.19 2.16
CA HIS A 43 19.04 -10.80 1.64
C HIS A 43 19.59 -11.91 2.56
N GLU A 44 19.26 -11.87 3.85
CA GLU A 44 19.76 -12.81 4.85
C GLU A 44 18.74 -13.92 5.16
N GLN A 45 17.44 -13.61 5.04
CA GLN A 45 16.37 -14.51 5.47
C GLN A 45 15.06 -14.28 4.71
N VAL A 46 14.24 -15.32 4.64
CA VAL A 46 12.88 -15.21 4.13
C VAL A 46 12.04 -14.36 5.09
N LEU A 47 11.44 -13.30 4.58
CA LEU A 47 10.52 -12.45 5.35
C LEU A 47 9.12 -13.07 5.42
N ASN A 48 8.44 -12.82 6.53
CA ASN A 48 7.02 -13.09 6.73
C ASN A 48 6.38 -11.87 7.40
N MET A 49 5.05 -11.82 7.43
CA MET A 49 4.32 -10.67 7.96
C MET A 49 4.65 -10.36 9.42
N LYS A 50 4.93 -11.37 10.23
CA LYS A 50 5.32 -11.16 11.64
C LYS A 50 6.65 -10.40 11.77
N LYS A 51 7.63 -10.70 10.90
CA LYS A 51 8.91 -9.99 10.87
C LYS A 51 8.71 -8.56 10.33
N ILE A 52 7.95 -8.42 9.25
CA ILE A 52 7.64 -7.12 8.66
C ILE A 52 6.94 -6.22 9.67
N THR A 53 5.89 -6.70 10.34
CA THR A 53 5.18 -5.97 11.40
C THR A 53 6.13 -5.47 12.47
N LYS A 54 7.04 -6.32 12.97
CA LYS A 54 8.00 -5.94 14.00
C LYS A 54 8.97 -4.83 13.56
N VAL A 55 9.41 -4.84 12.30
CA VAL A 55 10.27 -3.78 11.78
C VAL A 55 9.49 -2.47 11.68
N ILE A 56 8.27 -2.49 11.14
CA ILE A 56 7.40 -1.31 11.07
C ILE A 56 7.17 -0.71 12.46
N GLU A 57 6.84 -1.55 13.47
CA GLU A 57 6.65 -1.10 14.86
C GLU A 57 7.92 -0.51 15.48
N LYS A 58 9.08 -1.12 15.21
CA LYS A 58 10.37 -0.61 15.66
C LYS A 58 10.60 0.82 15.16
N HIS A 59 10.42 1.04 13.87
CA HIS A 59 10.58 2.35 13.24
C HIS A 59 9.50 3.34 13.69
N GLY A 60 8.26 2.90 13.91
CA GLY A 60 7.20 3.70 14.51
C GLY A 60 7.56 4.24 15.89
N LYS A 61 8.18 3.41 16.75
CA LYS A 61 8.68 3.83 18.07
C LYS A 61 9.85 4.81 17.97
N VAL A 62 10.70 4.69 16.96
CA VAL A 62 11.79 5.66 16.73
C VAL A 62 11.21 6.99 16.27
N PHE A 63 10.29 6.96 15.32
CA PHE A 63 9.64 8.15 14.80
C PHE A 63 8.86 8.90 15.86
N SER A 64 8.02 8.21 16.66
CA SER A 64 7.17 8.83 17.68
C SER A 64 7.97 9.54 18.79
N LYS A 65 9.14 9.01 19.14
CA LYS A 65 10.04 9.63 20.12
C LYS A 65 10.78 10.86 19.61
N ASN A 66 11.05 10.90 18.30
CA ASN A 66 11.80 11.99 17.66
C ASN A 66 10.90 13.04 17.00
N GLY A 67 9.59 12.80 16.98
CA GLY A 67 8.61 13.70 16.37
C GLY A 67 8.45 15.01 17.15
N ASN A 68 8.14 16.07 16.43
CA ASN A 68 7.85 17.39 17.02
C ASN A 68 6.53 17.35 17.81
N ASN A 69 6.55 17.81 19.03
CA ASN A 69 5.59 17.74 20.13
C ASN A 69 4.17 18.32 19.90
N ILE A 70 3.61 18.29 18.70
CA ILE A 70 2.23 18.77 18.44
C ILE A 70 1.21 17.67 18.69
N LEU A 71 1.57 16.40 18.40
CA LEU A 71 0.74 15.23 18.62
C LEU A 71 1.29 14.40 19.80
N ALA A 72 0.43 13.64 20.45
CA ALA A 72 0.86 12.67 21.45
C ALA A 72 1.74 11.57 20.79
N GLU A 73 2.70 11.03 21.54
CA GLU A 73 3.61 9.98 21.06
C GLU A 73 2.85 8.79 20.46
N GLU A 74 1.74 8.41 21.08
CA GLU A 74 0.88 7.32 20.59
C GLU A 74 0.21 7.65 19.25
N GLU A 75 -0.23 8.89 19.04
CA GLU A 75 -0.82 9.32 17.79
C GLU A 75 0.21 9.31 16.65
N LEU A 76 1.42 9.82 16.90
CA LEU A 76 2.53 9.77 15.96
C LEU A 76 2.93 8.34 15.60
N TYR A 77 2.97 7.45 16.60
CA TYR A 77 3.24 6.04 16.36
C TYR A 77 2.16 5.42 15.46
N ASN A 78 0.89 5.61 15.81
CA ASN A 78 -0.23 5.04 15.05
C ASN A 78 -0.30 5.58 13.62
N GLN A 79 -0.04 6.88 13.44
CA GLN A 79 0.06 7.49 12.11
C GLN A 79 1.17 6.83 11.30
N PHE A 80 2.39 6.79 11.82
CA PHE A 80 3.54 6.25 11.11
C PHE A 80 3.34 4.80 10.68
N VAL A 81 2.91 3.92 11.60
CA VAL A 81 2.74 2.50 11.27
C VAL A 81 1.62 2.28 10.26
N GLY A 82 0.57 3.10 10.32
CA GLY A 82 -0.51 3.12 9.33
C GLY A 82 0.01 3.53 7.95
N ASP A 83 0.69 4.65 7.87
CA ASP A 83 1.21 5.23 6.63
C ASP A 83 2.25 4.35 5.95
N VAL A 84 3.17 3.76 6.71
CA VAL A 84 4.15 2.80 6.17
C VAL A 84 3.47 1.52 5.69
N PHE A 85 2.44 1.06 6.39
CA PHE A 85 1.70 -0.12 5.96
C PHE A 85 0.83 0.14 4.73
N GLU A 86 0.27 1.34 4.58
CA GLU A 86 -0.41 1.76 3.35
C GLU A 86 0.56 1.85 2.17
N LEU A 87 1.78 2.38 2.39
CA LEU A 87 2.83 2.41 1.39
C LEU A 87 3.25 0.98 0.97
N PHE A 88 3.39 0.07 1.93
CA PHE A 88 3.66 -1.33 1.66
C PHE A 88 2.53 -1.98 0.83
N ALA A 89 1.27 -1.74 1.18
CA ALA A 89 0.12 -2.25 0.46
C ALA A 89 0.04 -1.70 -0.96
N GLU A 90 0.30 -0.40 -1.16
CA GLU A 90 0.38 0.22 -2.47
C GLU A 90 1.40 -0.50 -3.35
N PHE A 91 2.61 -0.68 -2.83
CA PHE A 91 3.67 -1.36 -3.57
C PHE A 91 3.29 -2.82 -3.86
N PHE A 92 2.71 -3.51 -2.88
CA PHE A 92 2.23 -4.88 -3.04
C PHE A 92 1.19 -4.99 -4.17
N PHE A 93 0.15 -4.19 -4.18
CA PHE A 93 -0.88 -4.24 -5.22
C PHE A 93 -0.35 -3.85 -6.60
N LYS A 94 0.62 -2.96 -6.68
CA LYS A 94 1.23 -2.53 -7.95
C LYS A 94 2.21 -3.56 -8.52
N THR A 95 2.89 -4.35 -7.69
CA THR A 95 3.95 -5.27 -8.11
C THR A 95 3.57 -6.74 -8.03
N CYS A 96 2.86 -7.13 -6.98
CA CYS A 96 2.49 -8.51 -6.71
C CYS A 96 1.09 -8.87 -7.22
N SER A 97 0.45 -7.99 -7.96
CA SER A 97 -0.83 -8.31 -8.59
C SER A 97 -0.64 -9.41 -9.63
N THR A 98 -0.29 -10.59 -9.17
CA THR A 98 -0.50 -11.81 -9.91
C THR A 98 -1.99 -11.87 -10.13
N VAL A 99 -2.33 -11.50 -11.35
CA VAL A 99 -3.63 -11.66 -11.94
C VAL A 99 -4.24 -12.95 -11.39
N GLY A 100 -5.30 -12.83 -10.65
CA GLY A 100 -6.08 -13.95 -10.16
C GLY A 100 -6.15 -14.13 -8.64
N GLN A 101 -5.15 -13.70 -7.85
CA GLN A 101 -5.18 -13.99 -6.43
C GLN A 101 -5.80 -12.87 -5.59
N TYR A 102 -5.56 -11.60 -5.96
CA TYR A 102 -6.10 -10.44 -5.24
C TYR A 102 -7.06 -9.59 -6.07
N GLY A 103 -7.23 -9.93 -7.34
CA GLY A 103 -8.28 -9.39 -8.17
C GLY A 103 -8.23 -7.89 -8.46
N VAL A 104 -7.11 -7.20 -8.19
CA VAL A 104 -7.00 -5.74 -8.38
C VAL A 104 -6.00 -5.40 -9.46
N VAL A 105 -6.42 -4.56 -10.40
CA VAL A 105 -5.54 -3.93 -11.39
C VAL A 105 -5.73 -2.42 -11.34
N ASN A 106 -4.73 -1.69 -11.79
CA ASN A 106 -4.75 -0.23 -11.78
C ASN A 106 -5.02 0.32 -10.37
N TYR A 107 -4.33 -0.23 -9.38
CA TYR A 107 -4.41 0.25 -8.01
C TYR A 107 -3.96 1.72 -7.94
N GLU A 108 -4.78 2.55 -7.29
CA GLU A 108 -4.47 3.93 -6.94
C GLU A 108 -4.73 4.13 -5.43
N PRO A 109 -3.82 4.77 -4.68
CA PRO A 109 -4.09 5.12 -3.30
C PRO A 109 -5.14 6.23 -3.22
N ALA A 110 -6.01 6.19 -2.22
CA ALA A 110 -6.90 7.28 -1.89
C ALA A 110 -6.10 8.35 -1.13
N VAL A 111 -5.86 9.49 -1.79
CA VAL A 111 -5.01 10.58 -1.24
C VAL A 111 -5.80 11.80 -0.78
N ASN A 112 -7.13 11.79 -0.93
CA ASN A 112 -7.99 12.90 -0.53
C ASN A 112 -8.49 12.72 0.90
N ASN A 113 -8.46 13.76 1.69
CA ASN A 113 -8.96 13.77 3.07
C ASN A 113 -10.47 13.46 3.19
N ASP A 114 -11.21 13.44 2.09
CA ASP A 114 -12.64 13.13 2.03
C ASP A 114 -12.92 11.63 1.74
N ASP A 115 -11.91 10.79 1.65
CA ASP A 115 -12.03 9.35 1.33
C ASP A 115 -12.35 8.48 2.55
N TRP A 116 -13.17 8.95 3.37
CA TRP A 116 -13.93 8.45 4.55
C TRP A 116 -13.89 6.95 4.89
N GLY A 117 -12.82 6.24 4.59
CA GLY A 117 -12.64 4.83 4.92
C GLY A 117 -12.26 3.97 3.73
N VAL A 118 -11.89 4.59 2.61
CA VAL A 118 -11.23 3.93 1.48
C VAL A 118 -9.78 4.35 1.47
N ASP A 119 -8.85 3.43 1.61
CA ASP A 119 -7.41 3.70 1.59
C ASP A 119 -6.81 3.48 0.19
N GLY A 120 -7.54 2.77 -0.67
CA GLY A 120 -7.16 2.57 -2.07
C GLY A 120 -8.33 2.07 -2.92
N TYR A 121 -8.18 2.17 -4.23
CA TYR A 121 -9.18 1.70 -5.19
C TYR A 121 -8.52 1.15 -6.46
N GLY A 122 -9.28 0.45 -7.27
CA GLY A 122 -8.82 -0.13 -8.53
C GLY A 122 -9.94 -0.79 -9.31
N ILE A 123 -9.58 -1.71 -10.17
CA ILE A 123 -10.51 -2.48 -11.00
C ILE A 123 -10.32 -3.97 -10.73
N ALA A 124 -11.41 -4.73 -10.66
CA ALA A 124 -11.35 -6.18 -10.52
C ALA A 124 -10.68 -6.82 -11.75
N ALA A 125 -9.67 -7.66 -11.52
CA ALA A 125 -8.83 -8.24 -12.58
C ALA A 125 -9.60 -9.24 -13.46
N ASP A 126 -10.51 -10.01 -12.86
CA ASP A 126 -11.31 -11.05 -13.51
C ASP A 126 -12.43 -10.51 -14.42
N GLN A 127 -12.65 -9.19 -14.38
CA GLN A 127 -13.78 -8.58 -15.06
C GLN A 127 -13.38 -7.54 -16.11
N ARG A 128 -12.13 -7.56 -16.57
CA ARG A 128 -11.65 -6.66 -17.62
C ARG A 128 -12.46 -6.78 -18.92
N GLU A 129 -13.02 -7.94 -19.19
CA GLU A 129 -13.72 -8.29 -20.45
C GLU A 129 -15.23 -8.48 -20.24
N SER A 130 -15.77 -8.17 -19.07
CA SER A 130 -17.20 -8.35 -18.83
C SER A 130 -18.04 -7.34 -19.63
N VAL A 131 -19.18 -7.80 -20.12
CA VAL A 131 -20.14 -7.02 -20.95
C VAL A 131 -20.63 -5.72 -20.27
N GLY A 132 -20.33 -5.51 -19.00
CA GLY A 132 -20.73 -4.31 -18.24
C GLY A 132 -19.63 -3.29 -17.99
N GLY A 133 -18.45 -3.46 -18.58
CA GLY A 133 -17.29 -2.60 -18.34
C GLY A 133 -16.51 -2.95 -17.05
N PRO A 134 -15.45 -2.20 -16.74
CA PRO A 134 -14.60 -2.45 -15.58
C PRO A 134 -15.37 -2.30 -14.27
N THR A 135 -15.17 -3.26 -13.37
CA THR A 135 -15.82 -3.25 -12.05
C THR A 135 -14.89 -2.58 -11.03
N PRO A 136 -15.33 -1.48 -10.42
CA PRO A 136 -14.57 -0.85 -9.35
C PRO A 136 -14.43 -1.77 -8.15
N VAL A 137 -13.26 -1.71 -7.49
CA VAL A 137 -13.00 -2.29 -6.17
C VAL A 137 -12.44 -1.22 -5.26
N VAL A 138 -12.77 -1.30 -3.98
CA VAL A 138 -12.23 -0.42 -2.94
C VAL A 138 -11.45 -1.25 -1.92
N ILE A 139 -10.41 -0.66 -1.38
CA ILE A 139 -9.49 -1.33 -0.47
C ILE A 139 -9.43 -0.55 0.83
N GLN A 140 -9.59 -1.27 1.94
CA GLN A 140 -9.32 -0.79 3.28
C GLN A 140 -8.01 -1.42 3.76
N ILE A 141 -7.06 -0.62 4.19
CA ILE A 141 -5.77 -1.06 4.69
C ILE A 141 -5.73 -0.84 6.20
N LYS A 142 -5.40 -1.89 6.96
CA LYS A 142 -5.37 -1.79 8.43
C LYS A 142 -4.17 -2.48 9.04
N PHE A 143 -3.37 -1.67 9.73
CA PHE A 143 -2.30 -2.17 10.58
C PHE A 143 -2.82 -2.39 12.01
N ARG A 144 -2.39 -3.47 12.65
CA ARG A 144 -2.63 -3.76 14.06
C ARG A 144 -1.34 -4.26 14.70
N SER A 145 -1.01 -3.72 15.88
CA SER A 145 0.15 -4.18 16.67
C SER A 145 -0.07 -5.58 17.23
N ASN A 146 -1.33 -5.95 17.52
CA ASN A 146 -1.66 -7.30 17.90
C ASN A 146 -2.18 -8.09 16.68
N PRO A 147 -1.46 -9.12 16.20
CA PRO A 147 -1.87 -9.91 15.05
C PRO A 147 -3.15 -10.72 15.27
N MET A 148 -3.60 -10.87 16.51
CA MET A 148 -4.84 -11.58 16.85
C MET A 148 -6.07 -10.68 16.83
N ASP A 149 -5.92 -9.38 16.61
CA ASP A 149 -7.04 -8.46 16.48
C ASP A 149 -7.86 -8.75 15.22
N GLU A 150 -9.14 -8.45 15.33
CA GLU A 150 -10.10 -8.57 14.23
C GLU A 150 -10.55 -7.19 13.76
N ILE A 151 -10.70 -7.02 12.48
CA ILE A 151 -11.23 -5.78 11.90
C ILE A 151 -12.76 -5.82 11.97
N SER A 152 -13.37 -4.80 12.57
CA SER A 152 -14.79 -4.77 12.84
C SER A 152 -15.66 -4.56 11.60
N TYR A 153 -16.88 -5.09 11.65
CA TYR A 153 -17.91 -4.85 10.62
C TYR A 153 -18.15 -3.34 10.39
N THR A 154 -18.25 -2.55 11.45
CA THR A 154 -18.55 -1.11 11.35
C THR A 154 -17.54 -0.38 10.48
N MET A 155 -16.25 -0.74 10.60
CA MET A 155 -15.18 -0.16 9.80
C MET A 155 -15.32 -0.54 8.32
N LEU A 156 -15.56 -1.82 8.03
CA LEU A 156 -15.69 -2.32 6.66
C LEU A 156 -17.01 -1.88 5.98
N ALA A 157 -18.10 -1.79 6.75
CA ALA A 157 -19.35 -1.27 6.24
C ALA A 157 -19.23 0.20 5.79
N LYS A 158 -18.44 1.00 6.51
CA LYS A 158 -18.13 2.38 6.11
C LYS A 158 -17.37 2.39 4.78
N THR A 159 -16.33 1.56 4.64
CA THR A 159 -15.58 1.42 3.38
C THR A 159 -16.49 1.05 2.21
N GLY A 160 -17.38 0.10 2.39
CA GLY A 160 -18.36 -0.29 1.37
C GLY A 160 -19.31 0.85 1.01
N TRP A 161 -19.83 1.57 2.00
CA TRP A 161 -20.72 2.71 1.79
C TRP A 161 -20.06 3.86 1.03
N ASP A 162 -18.85 4.23 1.45
CA ASP A 162 -18.09 5.30 0.81
C ASP A 162 -17.62 4.88 -0.58
N GLY A 163 -17.32 3.59 -0.78
CA GLY A 163 -17.07 2.99 -2.08
C GLY A 163 -18.24 3.17 -3.05
N CYS A 164 -19.48 2.88 -2.60
CA CYS A 164 -20.68 3.09 -3.40
C CYS A 164 -20.87 4.55 -3.77
N LYS A 165 -20.66 5.45 -2.81
CA LYS A 165 -20.87 6.89 -2.99
C LYS A 165 -19.84 7.53 -3.92
N ASN A 166 -18.55 7.26 -3.69
CA ASN A 166 -17.46 8.01 -4.30
C ASN A 166 -16.84 7.27 -5.50
N TYR A 167 -16.87 5.92 -5.50
CA TYR A 167 -16.17 5.09 -6.50
C TYR A 167 -17.12 4.26 -7.36
N LYS A 168 -18.44 4.47 -7.28
CA LYS A 168 -19.46 3.75 -8.04
C LYS A 168 -19.39 2.22 -7.85
N LEU A 169 -19.03 1.80 -6.63
CA LEU A 169 -18.97 0.40 -6.27
C LEU A 169 -20.34 -0.27 -6.43
N ASP A 170 -20.39 -1.42 -7.10
CA ASP A 170 -21.60 -2.23 -7.16
C ASP A 170 -21.58 -3.29 -6.05
N ILE A 171 -22.27 -3.01 -4.95
CA ILE A 171 -22.35 -3.88 -3.77
C ILE A 171 -22.94 -5.29 -4.08
N LYS A 172 -23.55 -5.49 -5.24
CA LYS A 172 -24.05 -6.80 -5.65
C LYS A 172 -22.97 -7.71 -6.24
N ARG A 173 -21.79 -7.17 -6.52
CA ARG A 173 -20.70 -7.94 -7.10
C ARG A 173 -19.77 -8.48 -6.02
N LYS A 174 -19.24 -9.69 -6.26
CA LYS A 174 -18.31 -10.37 -5.34
C LYS A 174 -16.97 -9.68 -5.29
N ASN A 175 -16.30 -9.78 -4.15
CA ASN A 175 -14.90 -9.36 -3.94
C ASN A 175 -14.61 -7.90 -4.32
N ASN A 176 -15.56 -7.00 -4.16
CA ASN A 176 -15.40 -5.60 -4.53
C ASN A 176 -15.02 -4.69 -3.36
N VAL A 177 -15.06 -5.21 -2.13
CA VAL A 177 -14.47 -4.59 -0.94
C VAL A 177 -13.33 -5.47 -0.45
N ILE A 178 -12.11 -4.95 -0.47
CA ILE A 178 -10.92 -5.68 -0.07
C ILE A 178 -10.43 -5.14 1.27
N LEU A 179 -10.25 -6.04 2.23
CA LEU A 179 -9.52 -5.75 3.45
C LEU A 179 -8.09 -6.26 3.28
N PHE A 180 -7.12 -5.36 3.39
CA PHE A 180 -5.70 -5.69 3.46
C PHE A 180 -5.19 -5.42 4.88
N CYS A 181 -4.72 -6.45 5.57
CA CYS A 181 -4.31 -6.29 6.97
C CYS A 181 -3.18 -7.24 7.37
N ASN A 182 -2.47 -6.87 8.44
CA ASN A 182 -1.39 -7.66 9.03
C ASN A 182 -1.86 -8.58 10.16
N THR A 183 -3.15 -8.88 10.24
CA THR A 183 -3.71 -9.75 11.30
C THR A 183 -3.94 -11.17 10.81
N GLU A 184 -3.90 -12.14 11.72
CA GLU A 184 -4.14 -13.55 11.41
C GLU A 184 -5.63 -13.86 11.19
N LYS A 185 -6.50 -13.12 11.86
CA LYS A 185 -7.95 -13.34 11.82
C LYS A 185 -8.68 -12.51 10.76
N GLY A 186 -8.04 -11.42 10.29
CA GLY A 186 -8.64 -10.53 9.30
C GLY A 186 -9.91 -9.84 9.82
N ALA A 187 -11.03 -10.06 9.14
CA ALA A 187 -12.34 -9.50 9.51
C ALA A 187 -13.04 -10.33 10.59
N ASN A 188 -13.86 -9.69 11.43
CA ASN A 188 -14.65 -10.39 12.42
C ASN A 188 -15.86 -11.14 11.78
N TYR A 189 -16.48 -12.02 12.56
CA TYR A 189 -17.62 -12.83 12.13
C TYR A 189 -18.79 -11.99 11.57
N LEU A 190 -19.10 -10.86 12.21
CA LEU A 190 -20.18 -9.97 11.75
C LEU A 190 -19.88 -9.35 10.38
N ALA A 191 -18.62 -9.01 10.11
CA ALA A 191 -18.22 -8.49 8.80
C ALA A 191 -18.37 -9.55 7.71
N HIS A 192 -17.91 -10.77 7.96
CA HIS A 192 -18.08 -11.87 7.01
C HIS A 192 -19.56 -12.17 6.72
N ASN A 193 -20.40 -12.23 7.74
CA ASN A 193 -21.83 -12.50 7.55
C ASN A 193 -22.57 -11.39 6.84
N ALA A 194 -22.31 -10.13 7.21
CA ALA A 194 -23.05 -8.99 6.68
C ALA A 194 -22.61 -8.61 5.26
N MET A 195 -21.32 -8.75 4.96
CA MET A 195 -20.77 -8.41 3.63
C MET A 195 -20.75 -9.62 2.68
N GLY A 196 -20.77 -10.83 3.23
CA GLY A 196 -20.83 -12.07 2.44
C GLY A 196 -19.74 -12.12 1.37
N ASP A 197 -20.15 -12.43 0.16
CA ASP A 197 -19.27 -12.57 -1.01
C ASP A 197 -18.63 -11.24 -1.48
N ASN A 198 -19.07 -10.09 -0.95
CA ASN A 198 -18.52 -8.80 -1.34
C ASN A 198 -17.17 -8.52 -0.68
N LEU A 199 -16.90 -9.14 0.47
CA LEU A 199 -15.66 -8.96 1.21
C LEU A 199 -14.61 -9.99 0.79
N TYR A 200 -13.47 -9.49 0.37
CA TYR A 200 -12.25 -10.27 0.18
C TYR A 200 -11.20 -9.86 1.21
N VAL A 201 -10.62 -10.81 1.92
CA VAL A 201 -9.64 -10.54 2.98
C VAL A 201 -8.28 -11.03 2.56
N VAL A 202 -7.33 -10.09 2.53
CA VAL A 202 -5.89 -10.34 2.37
C VAL A 202 -5.26 -10.18 3.75
N ASP A 203 -5.25 -11.27 4.50
CA ASP A 203 -4.73 -11.33 5.87
C ASP A 203 -3.25 -11.76 5.91
N MET A 204 -2.67 -11.77 7.11
CA MET A 204 -1.30 -12.21 7.35
C MET A 204 -1.03 -13.60 6.75
N ARG A 205 -1.97 -14.53 6.88
CA ARG A 205 -1.79 -15.92 6.39
C ARG A 205 -1.76 -15.99 4.87
N GLN A 206 -2.56 -15.14 4.22
CA GLN A 206 -2.59 -15.05 2.77
C GLN A 206 -1.29 -14.42 2.24
N LEU A 207 -0.83 -13.35 2.88
CA LEU A 207 0.42 -12.69 2.52
C LEU A 207 1.64 -13.59 2.72
N ASP A 208 1.65 -14.39 3.79
CA ASP A 208 2.74 -15.33 4.08
C ASP A 208 2.81 -16.53 3.11
N LYS A 209 1.71 -16.82 2.40
CA LYS A 209 1.68 -17.86 1.36
C LYS A 209 2.22 -17.38 0.02
N ASP A 210 2.27 -16.09 -0.21
CA ASP A 210 2.74 -15.55 -1.48
C ASP A 210 4.25 -15.76 -1.64
N VAL A 211 4.61 -16.68 -2.53
CA VAL A 211 6.01 -17.08 -2.77
C VAL A 211 6.74 -16.09 -3.68
N THR A 212 6.00 -15.30 -4.46
CA THR A 212 6.56 -14.37 -5.46
C THR A 212 6.58 -12.92 -4.99
N GLY A 213 5.91 -12.64 -3.86
CA GLY A 213 5.74 -11.32 -3.30
C GLY A 213 6.72 -10.99 -2.17
N ILE A 214 6.17 -10.59 -1.03
CA ILE A 214 6.88 -10.02 0.12
C ILE A 214 8.02 -10.89 0.70
N ARG A 215 8.05 -12.17 0.37
CA ARG A 215 9.05 -13.12 0.88
C ARG A 215 10.34 -13.10 0.09
N THR A 216 10.38 -12.47 -1.08
CA THR A 216 11.52 -12.49 -1.99
C THR A 216 12.34 -11.21 -1.89
N THR A 217 13.66 -11.36 -2.01
CA THR A 217 14.59 -10.23 -2.09
C THR A 217 14.23 -9.26 -3.23
N ALA A 218 13.82 -9.80 -4.38
CA ALA A 218 13.46 -8.99 -5.54
C ALA A 218 12.31 -8.01 -5.27
N PHE A 219 11.34 -8.38 -4.42
CA PHE A 219 10.27 -7.47 -4.03
C PHE A 219 10.82 -6.23 -3.30
N TRP A 220 11.70 -6.44 -2.32
CA TRP A 220 12.26 -5.36 -1.50
C TRP A 220 13.28 -4.51 -2.26
N ASP A 221 14.08 -5.13 -3.15
CA ASP A 221 15.01 -4.41 -4.02
C ASP A 221 14.27 -3.46 -4.95
N ASN A 222 13.20 -3.95 -5.60
CA ASN A 222 12.34 -3.12 -6.44
C ASN A 222 11.67 -2.00 -5.65
N PHE A 223 11.23 -2.28 -4.41
CA PHE A 223 10.60 -1.28 -3.57
C PHE A 223 11.55 -0.10 -3.29
N ILE A 224 12.77 -0.39 -2.85
CA ILE A 224 13.80 0.64 -2.60
C ILE A 224 14.16 1.39 -3.88
N GLU A 225 14.30 0.69 -5.00
CA GLU A 225 14.61 1.33 -6.28
C GLU A 225 13.53 2.35 -6.69
N ILE A 226 12.27 1.99 -6.56
CA ILE A 226 11.16 2.89 -6.88
C ILE A 226 11.12 4.08 -5.91
N MET A 227 11.27 3.85 -4.60
CA MET A 227 11.32 4.94 -3.61
C MET A 227 12.46 5.92 -3.90
N ASN A 228 13.62 5.43 -4.33
CA ASN A 228 14.74 6.30 -4.69
C ASN A 228 14.47 7.11 -5.95
N LYS A 229 13.83 6.54 -6.96
CA LYS A 229 13.42 7.25 -8.19
C LYS A 229 12.41 8.35 -7.88
N GLU A 230 11.41 8.08 -7.05
CA GLU A 230 10.41 9.07 -6.64
C GLU A 230 11.02 10.22 -5.85
N GLN A 231 11.98 9.95 -4.96
CA GLN A 231 12.72 11.01 -4.25
C GLN A 231 13.48 11.93 -5.21
N LEU A 232 14.14 11.36 -6.21
CA LEU A 232 14.84 12.17 -7.22
C LEU A 232 13.87 13.05 -7.98
N LEU A 233 12.70 12.52 -8.38
CA LEU A 233 11.67 13.31 -9.07
C LEU A 233 11.15 14.47 -8.21
N ILE A 234 10.90 14.24 -6.93
CA ILE A 234 10.46 15.28 -5.99
C ILE A 234 11.56 16.34 -5.84
N HIS A 235 12.80 15.92 -5.67
CA HIS A 235 13.93 16.82 -5.53
C HIS A 235 14.06 17.73 -6.77
N PHE A 236 14.02 17.16 -7.96
CA PHE A 236 14.14 17.93 -9.20
C PHE A 236 12.94 18.85 -9.47
N LYS A 237 11.71 18.44 -9.11
CA LYS A 237 10.51 19.29 -9.26
C LYS A 237 10.51 20.51 -8.34
N ASN A 238 11.23 20.46 -7.23
CA ASN A 238 11.32 21.55 -6.25
C ASN A 238 12.49 22.52 -6.48
N ILE A 239 13.29 22.33 -7.53
CA ILE A 239 14.37 23.26 -7.90
C ILE A 239 13.76 24.43 -8.69
N PRO A 240 13.89 25.70 -8.20
CA PRO A 240 13.20 26.85 -8.82
C PRO A 240 13.69 27.20 -10.23
N GLU A 241 14.95 26.94 -10.55
CA GLU A 241 15.56 27.15 -11.86
C GLU A 241 16.03 25.81 -12.41
N GLN A 242 15.22 25.19 -13.26
CA GLN A 242 15.61 23.95 -13.92
C GLN A 242 16.48 24.26 -15.15
N ASP A 243 17.75 23.89 -15.08
CA ASP A 243 18.60 23.78 -16.24
C ASP A 243 17.97 22.80 -17.26
N ASP A 244 18.20 23.05 -18.56
CA ASP A 244 17.68 22.22 -19.64
C ASP A 244 18.12 20.75 -19.52
N TYR A 245 19.27 20.50 -18.91
CA TYR A 245 19.75 19.17 -18.59
C TYR A 245 18.85 18.44 -17.58
N VAL A 246 18.40 19.15 -16.53
CA VAL A 246 17.48 18.61 -15.51
C VAL A 246 16.12 18.35 -16.13
N LYS A 247 15.63 19.23 -17.02
CA LYS A 247 14.38 19.03 -17.76
C LYS A 247 14.44 17.81 -18.64
N GLU A 248 15.56 17.59 -19.34
CA GLU A 248 15.75 16.41 -20.19
C GLU A 248 15.84 15.14 -19.36
N PHE A 249 16.52 15.16 -18.21
CA PHE A 249 16.59 14.02 -17.28
C PHE A 249 15.21 13.65 -16.73
N ILE A 250 14.40 14.63 -16.32
CA ILE A 250 13.01 14.41 -15.90
C ILE A 250 12.21 13.79 -17.06
N ARG A 251 12.35 14.32 -18.29
CA ARG A 251 11.67 13.79 -19.48
C ARG A 251 12.06 12.36 -19.77
N GLN A 252 13.34 11.98 -19.61
CA GLN A 252 13.82 10.62 -19.80
C GLN A 252 13.23 9.67 -18.74
N ILE A 253 13.17 10.09 -17.46
CA ILE A 253 12.54 9.29 -16.38
C ILE A 253 11.02 9.16 -16.58
N GLU A 254 10.34 10.22 -17.03
CA GLU A 254 8.90 10.22 -17.30
C GLU A 254 8.54 9.56 -18.63
N GLY A 255 9.46 9.58 -19.59
CA GLY A 255 9.29 9.06 -20.96
C GLY A 255 9.80 7.63 -21.18
N ALA A 256 10.48 7.03 -20.21
CA ALA A 256 10.81 5.61 -20.24
C ALA A 256 9.53 4.78 -20.03
N LYS A 257 8.72 4.73 -21.10
CA LYS A 257 7.50 3.94 -21.26
C LYS A 257 7.82 2.56 -21.83
#